data_147060d990d80d63f0095a0c8e7bb34d
#
_entry.id   147060d990d80d63f0095a0c8e7bb34d
#
_cell.length_a   1.000
_cell.length_b   1.000
_cell.length_c   1.000
_cell.angle_alpha   90.00
_cell.angle_beta   90.00
_cell.angle_gamma   90.00
#
_symmetry.space_group_name_H-M   'P 1'
#
loop_
_entity.id
_entity.type
_entity.pdbx_description
1 polymer ?
#
loop_
_entity_poly.entity_id
_entity_poly.type
_entity_poly.pdbx_seq_one_letter_code
_entity_poly.pdbx_strand_id
1 'polypeptide(L)'
;MKTALVIGGGFAGCAAAHQLQLLGGWDVTVVERAPFLGAGVRTRYYGGHPYTFGPRHFLTPWEHIYHYLNTYVPLRRCQDHQFLTYVEPDERFYSYPIHADDIREMPEAKQISEELSAINTSAVQRLTPEQLAKLTRSELRNLNNASLAKNFEDFWIYSIGKTLYGKFVDQYSRKMWMLDDNKLIDDFTWSPKGVTVKEGPRAAWDTAISAYPIAHNGYDDFFSIATQDANVQVSTEIERYDIPKRTVWIKGEKKTYDIIINTVSPDLLFEKCHGELPYIGRDLHAIVLPVEFALPKDVYFVYYAGAEKFTRVTEYKKFTLHKAPTTLVTLEIPSKQSKYYPLPIESEKAKAKKYFDMMPEGVFSVGRAGSYLYNVDIDDTIRHAMEVRDQLKS
;
A
#
# COMPACT_ATOMS: atom_id res chain seq x y z
N MET A 1 -1.49 -15.15 33.14
CA MET A 1 -1.66 -14.27 31.96
C MET A 1 -1.36 -15.11 30.72
N LYS A 2 -2.18 -15.03 29.68
CA LYS A 2 -1.88 -15.72 28.42
C LYS A 2 -0.69 -15.03 27.73
N THR A 3 0.10 -15.79 26.97
CA THR A 3 1.31 -15.28 26.31
C THR A 3 1.10 -15.11 24.81
N ALA A 4 1.56 -14.01 24.26
CA ALA A 4 1.47 -13.71 22.83
C ALA A 4 2.84 -13.34 22.25
N LEU A 5 3.19 -13.95 21.11
CA LEU A 5 4.34 -13.54 20.31
C LEU A 5 3.86 -12.74 19.10
N VAL A 6 4.39 -11.55 18.92
CA VAL A 6 4.25 -10.76 17.67
C VAL A 6 5.57 -10.81 16.91
N ILE A 7 5.54 -11.37 15.71
CA ILE A 7 6.71 -11.51 14.83
C ILE A 7 6.74 -10.32 13.87
N GLY A 8 7.73 -9.44 14.03
CA GLY A 8 7.91 -8.20 13.30
C GLY A 8 7.37 -6.98 14.04
N GLY A 9 8.20 -5.96 14.19
CA GLY A 9 7.90 -4.68 14.85
C GLY A 9 7.55 -3.55 13.89
N GLY A 10 7.07 -3.85 12.68
CA GLY A 10 6.51 -2.88 11.75
C GLY A 10 5.17 -2.32 12.25
N PHE A 11 4.51 -1.46 11.46
CA PHE A 11 3.20 -0.90 11.83
C PHE A 11 2.19 -2.01 12.21
N ALA A 12 2.18 -3.12 11.46
CA ALA A 12 1.29 -4.25 11.70
C ALA A 12 1.53 -4.90 13.08
N GLY A 13 2.78 -5.14 13.44
CA GLY A 13 3.12 -5.72 14.74
C GLY A 13 2.80 -4.79 15.90
N CYS A 14 3.09 -3.49 15.76
CA CYS A 14 2.72 -2.50 16.76
C CYS A 14 1.20 -2.39 16.90
N ALA A 15 0.44 -2.36 15.80
CA ALA A 15 -1.03 -2.33 15.86
C ALA A 15 -1.60 -3.58 16.54
N ALA A 16 -1.05 -4.77 16.24
CA ALA A 16 -1.47 -6.01 16.88
C ALA A 16 -1.15 -6.03 18.38
N ALA A 17 0.05 -5.61 18.77
CA ALA A 17 0.43 -5.49 20.18
C ALA A 17 -0.51 -4.53 20.94
N HIS A 18 -0.84 -3.39 20.32
CA HIS A 18 -1.78 -2.43 20.90
C HIS A 18 -3.18 -3.01 21.08
N GLN A 19 -3.69 -3.77 20.12
CA GLN A 19 -5.01 -4.39 20.25
C GLN A 19 -5.04 -5.45 21.36
N LEU A 20 -3.96 -6.20 21.59
CA LEU A 20 -3.81 -7.12 22.72
C LEU A 20 -3.72 -6.38 24.05
N GLN A 21 -3.00 -5.25 24.10
CA GLN A 21 -2.94 -4.38 25.27
C GLN A 21 -4.32 -3.83 25.64
N LEU A 22 -5.10 -3.34 24.66
CA LEU A 22 -6.47 -2.87 24.88
C LEU A 22 -7.42 -3.99 25.32
N LEU A 23 -7.19 -5.22 24.88
CA LEU A 23 -7.96 -6.39 25.32
C LEU A 23 -7.66 -6.75 26.77
N GLY A 24 -6.40 -6.59 27.20
CA GLY A 24 -5.93 -6.99 28.52
C GLY A 24 -5.72 -8.49 28.69
N GLY A 25 -5.04 -8.90 29.77
CA GLY A 25 -4.85 -10.32 30.10
C GLY A 25 -3.74 -11.04 29.31
N TRP A 26 -2.98 -10.33 28.48
CA TRP A 26 -1.91 -10.88 27.65
C TRP A 26 -0.53 -10.37 28.10
N ASP A 27 0.44 -11.27 28.14
CA ASP A 27 1.87 -10.97 28.20
C ASP A 27 2.41 -11.00 26.77
N VAL A 28 2.68 -9.82 26.20
CA VAL A 28 3.00 -9.64 24.79
C VAL A 28 4.50 -9.49 24.59
N THR A 29 5.10 -10.35 23.80
CA THR A 29 6.49 -10.20 23.31
C THR A 29 6.47 -9.80 21.84
N VAL A 30 7.14 -8.69 21.50
CA VAL A 30 7.36 -8.24 20.13
C VAL A 30 8.81 -8.48 19.75
N VAL A 31 9.06 -9.24 18.69
CA VAL A 31 10.42 -9.52 18.20
C VAL A 31 10.63 -8.83 16.85
N GLU A 32 11.64 -7.97 16.76
CA GLU A 32 12.00 -7.22 15.57
C GLU A 32 13.50 -7.35 15.27
N ARG A 33 13.81 -7.72 14.02
CA ARG A 33 15.20 -7.87 13.56
C ARG A 33 15.95 -6.55 13.45
N ALA A 34 15.24 -5.48 13.03
CA ALA A 34 15.83 -4.14 12.95
C ALA A 34 16.07 -3.55 14.36
N PRO A 35 16.98 -2.58 14.50
CA PRO A 35 17.23 -1.92 15.80
C PRO A 35 16.14 -0.90 16.19
N PHE A 36 15.00 -0.89 15.49
CA PHE A 36 13.89 0.04 15.70
C PHE A 36 12.55 -0.55 15.26
N LEU A 37 11.47 -0.01 15.81
CA LEU A 37 10.10 -0.30 15.41
C LEU A 37 9.66 0.58 14.22
N GLY A 38 8.52 0.23 13.60
CA GLY A 38 7.85 1.02 12.57
C GLY A 38 8.24 0.68 11.13
N ALA A 39 9.32 -0.06 10.92
CA ALA A 39 9.79 -0.48 9.59
C ALA A 39 9.82 0.69 8.57
N GLY A 40 9.13 0.56 7.43
CA GLY A 40 9.06 1.60 6.40
C GLY A 40 8.17 2.80 6.73
N VAL A 41 7.38 2.73 7.81
CA VAL A 41 6.49 3.82 8.26
C VAL A 41 7.19 4.73 9.28
N ARG A 42 8.31 4.26 9.87
CA ARG A 42 9.13 5.05 10.77
C ARG A 42 9.66 6.30 10.09
N THR A 43 9.66 7.42 10.82
CA THR A 43 10.25 8.68 10.37
C THR A 43 11.78 8.58 10.37
N ARG A 44 12.37 9.02 9.29
CA ARG A 44 13.82 9.17 9.08
C ARG A 44 14.14 10.63 8.83
N TYR A 45 15.40 10.99 8.97
CA TYR A 45 15.87 12.35 8.74
C TYR A 45 17.05 12.33 7.77
N TYR A 46 17.02 13.22 6.77
CA TYR A 46 18.13 13.47 5.88
C TYR A 46 18.25 14.97 5.59
N GLY A 47 19.43 15.54 5.81
CA GLY A 47 19.65 16.98 5.69
C GLY A 47 18.70 17.84 6.54
N GLY A 48 18.27 17.32 7.71
CA GLY A 48 17.30 17.99 8.60
C GLY A 48 15.82 17.81 8.22
N HIS A 49 15.52 17.17 7.10
CA HIS A 49 14.15 16.94 6.64
C HIS A 49 13.61 15.57 7.09
N PRO A 50 12.39 15.53 7.69
CA PRO A 50 11.71 14.27 8.00
C PRO A 50 11.14 13.62 6.73
N TYR A 51 11.25 12.30 6.63
CA TYR A 51 10.67 11.52 5.55
C TYR A 51 10.40 10.08 6.00
N THR A 52 9.55 9.36 5.26
CA THR A 52 9.29 7.92 5.44
C THR A 52 9.78 7.15 4.21
N PHE A 53 9.79 5.83 4.32
CA PHE A 53 10.17 4.98 3.19
C PHE A 53 9.00 4.84 2.20
N GLY A 54 8.91 5.78 1.27
CA GLY A 54 7.76 6.07 0.40
C GLY A 54 6.72 6.96 1.10
N PRO A 55 5.78 7.58 0.36
CA PRO A 55 4.75 8.40 0.94
C PRO A 55 3.79 7.54 1.75
N ARG A 56 3.91 7.58 3.06
CA ARG A 56 3.09 6.81 3.99
C ARG A 56 1.96 7.68 4.54
N HIS A 57 1.20 8.32 3.64
CA HIS A 57 -0.02 8.99 4.06
C HIS A 57 -1.08 7.96 4.47
N PHE A 58 -1.91 8.34 5.40
CA PHE A 58 -3.01 7.52 5.89
C PHE A 58 -4.22 7.71 4.98
N LEU A 59 -4.70 6.61 4.43
CA LEU A 59 -5.89 6.57 3.59
C LEU A 59 -6.90 5.62 4.21
N THR A 60 -8.15 6.03 4.33
CA THR A 60 -9.21 5.14 4.79
C THR A 60 -10.59 5.64 4.36
N PRO A 61 -11.51 4.74 3.95
CA PRO A 61 -12.91 5.08 3.79
C PRO A 61 -13.68 5.04 5.13
N TRP A 62 -13.06 4.56 6.22
CA TRP A 62 -13.72 4.28 7.49
C TRP A 62 -13.41 5.34 8.55
N GLU A 63 -14.41 6.14 8.93
CA GLU A 63 -14.25 7.17 9.98
C GLU A 63 -13.81 6.58 11.33
N HIS A 64 -14.30 5.39 11.72
CA HIS A 64 -13.89 4.78 12.99
C HIS A 64 -12.41 4.37 13.03
N ILE A 65 -11.83 3.95 11.90
CA ILE A 65 -10.40 3.64 11.78
C ILE A 65 -9.59 4.95 11.81
N TYR A 66 -10.08 6.00 11.14
CA TYR A 66 -9.49 7.33 11.24
C TYR A 66 -9.47 7.82 12.69
N HIS A 67 -10.59 7.76 13.38
CA HIS A 67 -10.69 8.20 14.78
C HIS A 67 -9.79 7.37 15.70
N TYR A 68 -9.72 6.06 15.52
CA TYR A 68 -8.80 5.22 16.28
C TYR A 68 -7.35 5.73 16.16
N LEU A 69 -6.83 5.86 14.95
CA LEU A 69 -5.43 6.28 14.78
C LEU A 69 -5.23 7.73 15.26
N ASN A 70 -6.17 8.62 14.94
CA ASN A 70 -6.10 10.03 15.33
C ASN A 70 -6.11 10.26 16.86
N THR A 71 -6.61 9.30 17.65
CA THR A 71 -6.56 9.34 19.12
C THR A 71 -5.12 9.24 19.63
N TYR A 72 -4.28 8.45 18.98
CA TYR A 72 -2.90 8.21 19.40
C TYR A 72 -1.87 9.01 18.61
N VAL A 73 -2.21 9.34 17.37
CA VAL A 73 -1.38 10.16 16.47
C VAL A 73 -2.28 11.23 15.85
N PRO A 74 -2.28 12.48 16.37
CA PRO A 74 -3.07 13.54 15.77
C PRO A 74 -2.78 13.70 14.27
N LEU A 75 -3.83 13.63 13.45
CA LEU A 75 -3.76 13.60 11.99
C LEU A 75 -4.29 14.90 11.39
N ARG A 76 -3.60 15.42 10.38
CA ARG A 76 -4.07 16.48 9.49
C ARG A 76 -4.66 15.85 8.23
N ARG A 77 -5.88 16.25 7.86
CA ARG A 77 -6.47 15.85 6.57
C ARG A 77 -5.75 16.56 5.42
N CYS A 78 -5.47 15.82 4.35
CA CYS A 78 -4.79 16.26 3.14
C CYS A 78 -5.78 16.26 1.96
N GLN A 79 -6.79 17.12 2.02
CA GLN A 79 -7.90 17.12 1.05
C GLN A 79 -7.50 17.60 -0.35
N ASP A 80 -6.49 18.47 -0.45
CA ASP A 80 -6.03 19.04 -1.73
C ASP A 80 -4.93 18.20 -2.40
N HIS A 81 -4.66 17.03 -1.88
CA HIS A 81 -3.60 16.16 -2.31
C HIS A 81 -3.78 15.71 -3.76
N GLN A 82 -2.90 16.17 -4.63
CA GLN A 82 -2.88 15.83 -6.07
C GLN A 82 -1.66 14.99 -6.41
N PHE A 83 -1.80 14.20 -7.46
CA PHE A 83 -0.70 13.50 -8.11
C PHE A 83 -0.59 13.93 -9.55
N LEU A 84 0.62 13.87 -10.08
CA LEU A 84 0.88 13.99 -11.50
C LEU A 84 1.54 12.72 -12.02
N THR A 85 1.40 12.49 -13.30
CA THR A 85 2.18 11.49 -14.06
C THR A 85 2.92 12.20 -15.16
N TYR A 86 4.23 12.04 -15.23
CA TYR A 86 5.02 12.42 -16.38
C TYR A 86 4.85 11.37 -17.48
N VAL A 87 4.41 11.80 -18.65
CA VAL A 87 4.25 10.98 -19.84
C VAL A 87 5.35 11.37 -20.83
N GLU A 88 6.38 10.53 -20.92
CA GLU A 88 7.61 10.81 -21.66
C GLU A 88 7.36 11.13 -23.16
N PRO A 89 6.51 10.40 -23.92
CA PRO A 89 6.26 10.72 -25.34
C PRO A 89 5.65 12.09 -25.58
N ASP A 90 4.93 12.63 -24.60
CA ASP A 90 4.28 13.94 -24.68
C ASP A 90 5.16 15.05 -24.07
N GLU A 91 6.24 14.67 -23.36
CA GLU A 91 7.07 15.58 -22.55
C GLU A 91 6.25 16.44 -21.57
N ARG A 92 5.17 15.85 -21.02
CA ARG A 92 4.18 16.58 -20.19
C ARG A 92 3.80 15.84 -18.92
N PHE A 93 3.36 16.64 -17.95
CA PHE A 93 2.72 16.17 -16.74
C PHE A 93 1.21 16.24 -16.88
N TYR A 94 0.54 15.15 -16.55
CA TYR A 94 -0.91 15.05 -16.50
C TYR A 94 -1.38 14.63 -15.11
N SER A 95 -2.60 14.97 -14.77
CA SER A 95 -3.21 14.53 -13.50
C SER A 95 -3.31 13.02 -13.38
N TYR A 96 -3.19 12.50 -12.17
CA TYR A 96 -3.51 11.11 -11.87
C TYR A 96 -4.35 11.05 -10.57
N PRO A 97 -5.51 10.37 -10.56
CA PRO A 97 -6.13 9.60 -11.65
C PRO A 97 -6.30 10.39 -12.96
N ILE A 98 -6.31 9.67 -14.09
CA ILE A 98 -6.39 10.26 -15.42
C ILE A 98 -7.63 11.16 -15.51
N HIS A 99 -7.46 12.42 -15.92
CA HIS A 99 -8.50 13.44 -15.87
C HIS A 99 -9.03 13.82 -17.25
N ALA A 100 -10.35 14.00 -17.36
CA ALA A 100 -11.01 14.29 -18.63
C ALA A 100 -10.52 15.60 -19.29
N ASP A 101 -10.21 16.63 -18.47
CA ASP A 101 -9.69 17.90 -19.00
C ASP A 101 -8.30 17.72 -19.62
N ASP A 102 -7.44 16.89 -19.00
CA ASP A 102 -6.10 16.63 -19.51
C ASP A 102 -6.16 15.85 -20.84
N ILE A 103 -7.11 14.90 -20.98
CA ILE A 103 -7.32 14.14 -22.22
C ILE A 103 -7.58 15.08 -23.42
N ARG A 104 -8.34 16.17 -23.23
CA ARG A 104 -8.64 17.13 -24.28
C ARG A 104 -7.42 17.84 -24.83
N GLU A 105 -6.36 17.93 -24.03
CA GLU A 105 -5.09 18.56 -24.39
C GLU A 105 -4.04 17.58 -24.92
N MET A 106 -4.32 16.28 -24.89
CA MET A 106 -3.37 15.26 -25.39
C MET A 106 -3.32 15.26 -26.92
N PRO A 107 -2.15 14.95 -27.51
CA PRO A 107 -2.02 14.83 -28.96
C PRO A 107 -3.04 13.87 -29.60
N GLU A 108 -3.35 12.76 -28.90
CA GLU A 108 -4.29 11.72 -29.37
C GLU A 108 -5.71 11.91 -28.83
N ALA A 109 -6.13 13.09 -28.42
CA ALA A 109 -7.45 13.35 -27.79
C ALA A 109 -8.63 12.76 -28.60
N LYS A 110 -8.59 12.87 -29.92
CA LYS A 110 -9.64 12.30 -30.79
C LYS A 110 -9.68 10.78 -30.73
N GLN A 111 -8.53 10.12 -30.86
CA GLN A 111 -8.42 8.66 -30.79
C GLN A 111 -8.87 8.15 -29.42
N ILE A 112 -8.43 8.80 -28.32
CA ILE A 112 -8.83 8.46 -26.96
C ILE A 112 -10.35 8.57 -26.79
N SER A 113 -10.96 9.62 -27.33
CA SER A 113 -12.41 9.80 -27.27
C SER A 113 -13.15 8.69 -28.01
N GLU A 114 -12.65 8.27 -29.19
CA GLU A 114 -13.20 7.14 -29.94
C GLU A 114 -13.08 5.82 -29.20
N GLU A 115 -11.93 5.53 -28.59
CA GLU A 115 -11.69 4.34 -27.75
C GLU A 115 -12.64 4.29 -26.55
N LEU A 116 -12.76 5.39 -25.81
CA LEU A 116 -13.65 5.47 -24.64
C LEU A 116 -15.13 5.31 -25.03
N SER A 117 -15.55 5.90 -26.15
CA SER A 117 -16.90 5.77 -26.69
C SER A 117 -17.20 4.32 -27.08
N ALA A 118 -16.27 3.64 -27.73
CA ALA A 118 -16.42 2.23 -28.13
C ALA A 118 -16.53 1.30 -26.90
N ILE A 119 -15.72 1.53 -25.86
CA ILE A 119 -15.79 0.79 -24.61
C ILE A 119 -17.14 0.98 -23.93
N ASN A 120 -17.62 2.21 -23.82
CA ASN A 120 -18.91 2.54 -23.21
C ASN A 120 -20.06 1.89 -23.97
N THR A 121 -20.09 2.01 -25.31
CA THR A 121 -21.13 1.41 -26.17
C THR A 121 -21.17 -0.11 -25.99
N SER A 122 -20.03 -0.76 -26.01
CA SER A 122 -19.94 -2.22 -25.82
C SER A 122 -20.37 -2.64 -24.42
N ALA A 123 -20.09 -1.84 -23.39
CA ALA A 123 -20.52 -2.11 -22.03
C ALA A 123 -22.05 -1.94 -21.86
N VAL A 124 -22.64 -0.90 -22.44
CA VAL A 124 -24.10 -0.67 -22.47
C VAL A 124 -24.84 -1.83 -23.13
N GLN A 125 -24.36 -2.33 -24.27
CA GLN A 125 -24.99 -3.45 -24.96
C GLN A 125 -25.09 -4.75 -24.17
N ARG A 126 -24.33 -4.88 -23.08
CA ARG A 126 -24.37 -6.07 -22.21
C ARG A 126 -25.33 -5.95 -21.03
N LEU A 127 -25.93 -4.77 -20.83
CA LEU A 127 -26.85 -4.52 -19.73
C LEU A 127 -28.32 -4.67 -20.19
N THR A 128 -29.14 -5.16 -19.27
CA THR A 128 -30.60 -5.18 -19.51
C THR A 128 -31.21 -3.78 -19.36
N PRO A 129 -32.38 -3.50 -19.96
CA PRO A 129 -33.06 -2.22 -19.75
C PRO A 129 -33.30 -1.87 -18.28
N GLU A 130 -33.59 -2.87 -17.43
CA GLU A 130 -33.80 -2.68 -16.00
C GLU A 130 -32.50 -2.33 -15.27
N GLN A 131 -31.37 -2.87 -15.70
CA GLN A 131 -30.05 -2.51 -15.18
C GLN A 131 -29.66 -1.09 -15.58
N LEU A 132 -29.87 -0.75 -16.88
CA LEU A 132 -29.58 0.60 -17.40
C LEU A 132 -30.43 1.68 -16.69
N ALA A 133 -31.69 1.40 -16.41
CA ALA A 133 -32.59 2.35 -15.75
C ALA A 133 -32.19 2.68 -14.31
N LYS A 134 -31.36 1.86 -13.68
CA LYS A 134 -30.87 2.06 -12.29
C LYS A 134 -29.57 2.87 -12.23
N LEU A 135 -28.89 3.07 -13.36
CA LEU A 135 -27.61 3.77 -13.38
C LEU A 135 -27.79 5.28 -13.38
N THR A 136 -26.96 5.93 -12.60
CA THR A 136 -26.80 7.39 -12.62
C THR A 136 -26.12 7.84 -13.93
N ARG A 137 -26.22 9.13 -14.24
CA ARG A 137 -25.55 9.71 -15.40
C ARG A 137 -24.03 9.55 -15.36
N SER A 138 -23.44 9.58 -14.16
CA SER A 138 -22.01 9.37 -13.96
C SER A 138 -21.62 7.90 -14.19
N GLU A 139 -22.39 6.95 -13.67
CA GLU A 139 -22.17 5.52 -13.89
C GLU A 139 -22.30 5.14 -15.35
N LEU A 140 -23.28 5.69 -16.07
CA LEU A 140 -23.43 5.48 -17.52
C LEU A 140 -22.20 5.96 -18.32
N ARG A 141 -21.58 7.07 -17.91
CA ARG A 141 -20.38 7.59 -18.58
C ARG A 141 -19.14 6.74 -18.30
N ASN A 142 -19.10 6.09 -17.15
CA ASN A 142 -17.94 5.31 -16.66
C ASN A 142 -18.12 3.80 -16.87
N LEU A 143 -19.11 3.38 -17.68
CA LEU A 143 -19.26 1.97 -18.03
C LEU A 143 -18.04 1.46 -18.79
N ASN A 144 -17.57 0.26 -18.41
CA ASN A 144 -16.45 -0.39 -19.05
C ASN A 144 -16.63 -1.92 -19.15
N ASN A 145 -15.66 -2.56 -19.76
CA ASN A 145 -15.65 -4.00 -19.98
C ASN A 145 -14.71 -4.75 -19.01
N ALA A 146 -14.33 -4.14 -17.90
CA ALA A 146 -13.36 -4.68 -16.95
C ALA A 146 -13.70 -6.09 -16.43
N SER A 147 -15.00 -6.42 -16.34
CA SER A 147 -15.46 -7.76 -15.94
C SER A 147 -15.11 -8.89 -16.91
N LEU A 148 -14.66 -8.55 -18.12
CA LEU A 148 -14.20 -9.51 -19.14
C LEU A 148 -12.70 -9.75 -19.09
N ALA A 149 -11.98 -8.97 -18.30
CA ALA A 149 -10.53 -9.02 -18.23
C ALA A 149 -10.05 -10.35 -17.62
N LYS A 150 -8.95 -10.86 -18.14
CA LYS A 150 -8.28 -12.08 -17.65
C LYS A 150 -6.94 -11.77 -16.98
N ASN A 151 -6.45 -10.56 -17.15
CA ASN A 151 -5.18 -10.08 -16.61
C ASN A 151 -5.22 -8.55 -16.46
N PHE A 152 -4.17 -7.98 -15.87
CA PHE A 152 -4.04 -6.56 -15.62
C PHE A 152 -4.06 -5.69 -16.89
N GLU A 153 -3.42 -6.14 -17.98
CA GLU A 153 -3.43 -5.42 -19.26
C GLU A 153 -4.85 -5.30 -19.81
N ASP A 154 -5.56 -6.44 -19.92
CA ASP A 154 -6.95 -6.47 -20.38
C ASP A 154 -7.84 -5.58 -19.52
N PHE A 155 -7.66 -5.64 -18.18
CA PHE A 155 -8.44 -4.86 -17.23
C PHE A 155 -8.32 -3.35 -17.50
N TRP A 156 -7.10 -2.86 -17.71
CA TRP A 156 -6.89 -1.45 -18.01
C TRP A 156 -7.36 -1.07 -19.41
N ILE A 157 -7.02 -1.86 -20.43
CA ILE A 157 -7.44 -1.58 -21.82
C ILE A 157 -8.97 -1.57 -21.93
N TYR A 158 -9.66 -2.51 -21.29
CA TYR A 158 -11.12 -2.58 -21.29
C TYR A 158 -11.80 -1.48 -20.46
N SER A 159 -11.04 -0.78 -19.64
CA SER A 159 -11.53 0.30 -18.80
C SER A 159 -11.30 1.69 -19.41
N ILE A 160 -10.12 1.96 -19.97
CA ILE A 160 -9.72 3.30 -20.41
C ILE A 160 -9.18 3.37 -21.85
N GLY A 161 -9.13 2.25 -22.56
CA GLY A 161 -8.60 2.18 -23.92
C GLY A 161 -7.08 1.96 -23.99
N LYS A 162 -6.64 1.57 -25.17
CA LYS A 162 -5.25 1.18 -25.42
C LYS A 162 -4.29 2.38 -25.37
N THR A 163 -4.74 3.53 -25.84
CA THR A 163 -3.90 4.74 -25.90
C THR A 163 -3.57 5.24 -24.49
N LEU A 164 -4.56 5.39 -23.62
CA LEU A 164 -4.33 5.80 -22.22
C LEU A 164 -3.55 4.73 -21.44
N TYR A 165 -3.86 3.45 -21.65
CA TYR A 165 -3.08 2.36 -21.05
C TYR A 165 -1.59 2.47 -21.42
N GLY A 166 -1.26 2.65 -22.69
CA GLY A 166 0.11 2.79 -23.15
C GLY A 166 0.84 4.00 -22.58
N LYS A 167 0.13 5.14 -22.43
CA LYS A 167 0.73 6.37 -21.88
C LYS A 167 0.97 6.33 -20.36
N PHE A 168 0.05 5.75 -19.59
CA PHE A 168 0.06 5.90 -18.13
C PHE A 168 0.43 4.62 -17.38
N VAL A 169 0.23 3.44 -17.98
CA VAL A 169 0.18 2.19 -17.22
C VAL A 169 1.19 1.16 -17.68
N ASP A 170 1.31 0.93 -18.99
CA ASP A 170 2.10 -0.20 -19.53
C ASP A 170 3.54 -0.25 -19.00
N GLN A 171 4.36 0.73 -19.33
CA GLN A 171 5.76 0.76 -18.89
C GLN A 171 5.88 0.96 -17.38
N TYR A 172 4.99 1.80 -16.80
CA TYR A 172 4.98 2.01 -15.36
C TYR A 172 4.78 0.71 -14.59
N SER A 173 3.80 -0.10 -14.98
CA SER A 173 3.48 -1.35 -14.29
C SER A 173 4.58 -2.39 -14.45
N ARG A 174 5.06 -2.59 -15.68
CA ARG A 174 6.20 -3.50 -15.93
C ARG A 174 7.43 -3.12 -15.09
N LYS A 175 7.76 -1.84 -15.05
CA LYS A 175 8.84 -1.29 -14.21
C LYS A 175 8.55 -1.51 -12.72
N MET A 176 7.36 -1.18 -12.26
CA MET A 176 6.95 -1.29 -10.86
C MET A 176 7.08 -2.72 -10.34
N TRP A 177 6.65 -3.69 -11.12
CA TRP A 177 6.64 -5.10 -10.76
C TRP A 177 7.88 -5.87 -11.20
N MET A 178 8.78 -5.22 -11.95
CA MET A 178 9.96 -5.83 -12.57
C MET A 178 9.60 -7.06 -13.41
N LEU A 179 8.54 -6.95 -14.19
CA LEU A 179 8.00 -7.96 -15.11
C LEU A 179 8.13 -7.47 -16.56
N ASP A 180 8.34 -8.40 -17.47
CA ASP A 180 8.46 -8.09 -18.90
C ASP A 180 7.10 -7.89 -19.58
N ASP A 181 6.03 -8.47 -19.01
CA ASP A 181 4.68 -8.41 -19.56
C ASP A 181 3.63 -8.24 -18.45
N ASN A 182 2.73 -7.28 -18.62
CA ASN A 182 1.64 -7.01 -17.69
C ASN A 182 0.54 -8.10 -17.69
N LYS A 183 0.50 -8.97 -18.71
CA LYS A 183 -0.39 -10.14 -18.76
C LYS A 183 -0.03 -11.20 -17.72
N LEU A 184 1.19 -11.16 -17.18
CA LEU A 184 1.61 -12.03 -16.09
C LEU A 184 0.93 -11.69 -14.76
N ILE A 185 0.34 -10.47 -14.65
CA ILE A 185 -0.42 -10.04 -13.47
C ILE A 185 -1.86 -10.50 -13.66
N ASP A 186 -2.23 -11.60 -13.05
CA ASP A 186 -3.57 -12.20 -13.12
C ASP A 186 -4.41 -11.97 -11.85
N ASP A 187 -3.81 -11.45 -10.77
CA ASP A 187 -4.50 -10.82 -9.64
C ASP A 187 -4.51 -9.30 -9.81
N PHE A 188 -5.57 -8.73 -10.37
CA PHE A 188 -5.60 -7.34 -10.82
C PHE A 188 -6.75 -6.49 -10.27
N THR A 189 -7.68 -7.07 -9.54
CA THR A 189 -8.86 -6.36 -8.99
C THR A 189 -8.52 -5.33 -7.91
N TRP A 190 -7.30 -5.35 -7.40
CA TRP A 190 -6.75 -4.42 -6.44
C TRP A 190 -6.35 -3.06 -7.03
N SER A 191 -6.42 -2.89 -8.35
CA SER A 191 -5.91 -1.67 -8.99
C SER A 191 -6.45 -0.44 -8.26
N PRO A 192 -5.59 0.31 -7.55
CA PRO A 192 -6.03 1.44 -6.74
C PRO A 192 -6.50 2.58 -7.62
N LYS A 193 -7.30 3.50 -7.12
CA LYS A 193 -7.64 4.77 -7.75
C LYS A 193 -8.57 4.71 -8.95
N GLY A 194 -9.31 3.62 -9.11
CA GLY A 194 -10.29 3.47 -10.16
C GLY A 194 -9.69 3.50 -11.57
N VAL A 195 -10.12 2.63 -12.39
CA VAL A 195 -9.77 2.54 -13.80
C VAL A 195 -10.77 3.29 -14.66
N THR A 196 -11.19 4.47 -14.21
CA THR A 196 -12.11 5.35 -14.94
C THR A 196 -11.48 6.72 -15.09
N VAL A 197 -11.85 7.42 -16.17
CA VAL A 197 -11.47 8.81 -16.35
C VAL A 197 -12.18 9.66 -15.31
N LYS A 198 -11.41 10.45 -14.55
CA LYS A 198 -11.93 11.33 -13.51
C LYS A 198 -12.46 12.62 -14.10
N GLU A 199 -13.56 13.11 -13.55
CA GLU A 199 -14.11 14.44 -13.79
C GLU A 199 -14.19 15.24 -12.46
N GLY A 200 -14.26 16.58 -12.54
CA GLY A 200 -14.43 17.43 -11.37
C GLY A 200 -13.12 17.77 -10.65
N PRO A 201 -13.05 17.77 -9.30
CA PRO A 201 -11.86 18.13 -8.58
C PRO A 201 -10.64 17.26 -8.88
N ARG A 202 -9.45 17.85 -8.99
CA ARG A 202 -8.19 17.14 -9.28
C ARG A 202 -7.60 16.42 -8.06
N ALA A 203 -8.18 16.61 -6.87
CA ALA A 203 -7.75 15.86 -5.68
C ALA A 203 -7.79 14.35 -5.93
N ALA A 204 -6.73 13.64 -5.58
CA ALA A 204 -6.60 12.21 -5.88
C ALA A 204 -7.57 11.33 -5.08
N TRP A 205 -7.98 11.81 -3.90
CA TRP A 205 -8.81 11.08 -2.94
C TRP A 205 -10.02 11.93 -2.53
N ASP A 206 -11.13 11.73 -3.20
CA ASP A 206 -12.41 12.39 -2.93
C ASP A 206 -13.44 11.46 -2.29
N THR A 207 -13.18 10.14 -2.29
CA THR A 207 -14.04 9.10 -1.69
C THR A 207 -13.47 8.48 -0.42
N ALA A 208 -12.26 8.91 0.00
CA ALA A 208 -11.58 8.42 1.19
C ALA A 208 -10.95 9.58 1.96
N ILE A 209 -10.77 9.40 3.26
CA ILE A 209 -10.01 10.32 4.10
C ILE A 209 -8.53 10.13 3.76
N SER A 210 -7.90 11.20 3.25
CA SER A 210 -6.45 11.28 3.12
C SER A 210 -5.91 12.14 4.25
N ALA A 211 -4.96 11.63 5.03
CA ALA A 211 -4.41 12.32 6.18
C ALA A 211 -2.93 12.01 6.41
N TYR A 212 -2.25 12.84 7.20
CA TYR A 212 -0.87 12.62 7.62
C TYR A 212 -0.66 13.12 9.06
N PRO A 213 0.23 12.51 9.85
CA PRO A 213 0.53 12.97 11.20
C PRO A 213 0.96 14.43 11.27
N ILE A 214 0.45 15.16 12.28
CA ILE A 214 0.84 16.54 12.54
C ILE A 214 2.24 16.60 13.15
N ALA A 215 2.59 15.60 13.96
CA ALA A 215 3.87 15.52 14.64
C ALA A 215 5.05 15.40 13.65
N HIS A 216 6.16 16.09 13.95
CA HIS A 216 7.35 16.09 13.11
C HIS A 216 8.01 14.70 12.98
N ASN A 217 7.86 13.85 13.97
CA ASN A 217 8.26 12.44 13.97
C ASN A 217 7.21 11.50 13.35
N GLY A 218 6.20 12.03 12.68
CA GLY A 218 5.20 11.25 11.96
C GLY A 218 4.43 10.28 12.87
N TYR A 219 4.49 8.98 12.54
CA TYR A 219 3.80 7.91 13.28
C TYR A 219 4.59 7.37 14.48
N ASP A 220 5.79 7.88 14.77
CA ASP A 220 6.72 7.21 15.69
C ASP A 220 6.18 7.12 17.13
N ASP A 221 5.37 8.10 17.56
CA ASP A 221 4.72 8.07 18.88
C ASP A 221 3.75 6.89 19.01
N PHE A 222 3.07 6.51 17.91
CA PHE A 222 2.19 5.33 17.93
C PHE A 222 2.94 4.05 18.25
N PHE A 223 4.15 3.87 17.73
CA PHE A 223 4.93 2.65 18.00
C PHE A 223 5.28 2.53 19.48
N SER A 224 5.62 3.64 20.12
CA SER A 224 5.92 3.68 21.55
C SER A 224 4.67 3.41 22.40
N ILE A 225 3.55 4.05 22.09
CA ILE A 225 2.27 3.85 22.78
C ILE A 225 1.76 2.42 22.60
N ALA A 226 1.81 1.92 21.36
CA ALA A 226 1.29 0.61 20.99
C ALA A 226 2.05 -0.57 21.63
N THR A 227 3.26 -0.34 22.10
CA THR A 227 4.12 -1.38 22.67
C THR A 227 4.57 -1.09 24.09
N GLN A 228 3.98 -0.08 24.77
CA GLN A 228 4.41 0.36 26.09
C GLN A 228 4.34 -0.73 27.17
N ASP A 229 3.38 -1.64 27.06
CA ASP A 229 3.18 -2.76 27.99
C ASP A 229 3.70 -4.10 27.43
N ALA A 230 4.41 -4.07 26.32
CA ALA A 230 4.97 -5.26 25.67
C ALA A 230 6.47 -5.42 25.98
N ASN A 231 6.95 -6.66 26.02
CA ASN A 231 8.37 -6.98 26.00
C ASN A 231 8.92 -6.84 24.57
N VAL A 232 9.50 -5.69 24.24
CA VAL A 232 10.02 -5.39 22.91
C VAL A 232 11.47 -5.82 22.78
N GLN A 233 11.76 -6.71 21.85
CA GLN A 233 13.10 -7.20 21.54
C GLN A 233 13.50 -6.78 20.13
N VAL A 234 14.11 -5.61 19.98
CA VAL A 234 14.73 -5.12 18.75
C VAL A 234 16.11 -5.75 18.53
N SER A 235 16.68 -5.61 17.34
CA SER A 235 17.96 -6.24 16.95
C SER A 235 17.98 -7.74 17.28
N THR A 236 16.81 -8.40 17.18
CA THR A 236 16.63 -9.79 17.58
C THR A 236 16.00 -10.58 16.46
N GLU A 237 16.64 -11.62 16.03
CA GLU A 237 16.15 -12.56 15.02
C GLU A 237 15.60 -13.83 15.67
N ILE A 238 14.51 -14.35 15.13
CA ILE A 238 14.02 -15.69 15.48
C ILE A 238 14.82 -16.70 14.66
N GLU A 239 15.56 -17.55 15.35
CA GLU A 239 16.52 -18.47 14.75
C GLU A 239 15.83 -19.69 14.12
N ARG A 240 14.71 -20.11 14.71
CA ARG A 240 13.95 -21.30 14.29
C ARG A 240 12.49 -21.18 14.69
N TYR A 241 11.63 -21.84 13.90
CA TYR A 241 10.17 -21.88 14.10
C TYR A 241 9.68 -23.34 14.21
N ASP A 242 8.79 -23.62 15.18
CA ASP A 242 7.92 -24.80 15.23
C ASP A 242 6.47 -24.27 15.38
N ILE A 243 5.94 -23.78 14.28
CA ILE A 243 4.64 -23.09 14.24
C ILE A 243 3.49 -24.00 14.68
N PRO A 244 3.43 -25.30 14.31
CA PRO A 244 2.41 -26.20 14.85
C PRO A 244 2.35 -26.26 16.38
N LYS A 245 3.48 -26.05 17.05
CA LYS A 245 3.56 -26.00 18.51
C LYS A 245 3.59 -24.59 19.08
N ARG A 246 3.45 -23.56 18.25
CA ARG A 246 3.59 -22.14 18.61
C ARG A 246 4.87 -21.85 19.39
N THR A 247 5.97 -22.47 18.94
CA THR A 247 7.28 -22.44 19.58
C THR A 247 8.31 -21.79 18.65
N VAL A 248 9.16 -20.97 19.21
CA VAL A 248 10.28 -20.32 18.51
C VAL A 248 11.56 -20.43 19.31
N TRP A 249 12.72 -20.26 18.66
CA TRP A 249 14.02 -20.11 19.32
C TRP A 249 14.53 -18.71 19.14
N ILE A 250 14.84 -18.06 20.26
CA ILE A 250 15.32 -16.68 20.34
C ILE A 250 16.54 -16.65 21.24
N LYS A 251 17.71 -16.24 20.72
CA LYS A 251 19.01 -16.23 21.43
C LYS A 251 19.34 -17.58 22.06
N GLY A 252 19.09 -18.67 21.31
CA GLY A 252 19.32 -20.03 21.73
C GLY A 252 18.26 -20.60 22.71
N GLU A 253 17.32 -19.80 23.19
CA GLU A 253 16.28 -20.22 24.12
C GLU A 253 15.00 -20.62 23.38
N LYS A 254 14.46 -21.77 23.78
CA LYS A 254 13.15 -22.28 23.29
C LYS A 254 12.03 -21.58 24.07
N LYS A 255 11.10 -20.91 23.34
CA LYS A 255 9.94 -20.23 23.92
C LYS A 255 8.65 -20.67 23.24
N THR A 256 7.62 -20.98 24.02
CA THR A 256 6.29 -21.39 23.55
C THR A 256 5.26 -20.34 23.99
N TYR A 257 4.32 -20.03 23.10
CA TYR A 257 3.30 -19.01 23.34
C TYR A 257 1.90 -19.58 23.15
N ASP A 258 0.91 -18.96 23.79
CA ASP A 258 -0.50 -19.33 23.60
C ASP A 258 -0.99 -18.92 22.21
N ILE A 259 -0.51 -17.77 21.70
CA ILE A 259 -0.77 -17.32 20.34
C ILE A 259 0.48 -16.74 19.67
N ILE A 260 0.47 -16.76 18.32
CA ILE A 260 1.45 -16.07 17.49
C ILE A 260 0.72 -15.14 16.51
N ILE A 261 1.14 -13.88 16.45
CA ILE A 261 0.72 -12.93 15.42
C ILE A 261 1.89 -12.71 14.46
N ASN A 262 1.75 -13.23 13.26
CA ASN A 262 2.73 -13.10 12.20
C ASN A 262 2.50 -11.82 11.38
N THR A 263 3.54 -11.02 11.19
CA THR A 263 3.50 -9.85 10.32
C THR A 263 4.60 -9.87 9.24
N VAL A 264 5.32 -10.99 9.15
CA VAL A 264 6.36 -11.21 8.13
C VAL A 264 5.88 -12.20 7.07
N SER A 265 6.67 -12.38 6.03
CA SER A 265 6.33 -13.31 4.95
C SER A 265 6.05 -14.74 5.48
N PRO A 266 4.91 -15.37 5.18
CA PRO A 266 4.51 -16.65 5.76
C PRO A 266 5.45 -17.81 5.40
N ASP A 267 6.17 -17.74 4.26
CA ASP A 267 7.16 -18.74 3.88
C ASP A 267 8.32 -18.86 4.88
N LEU A 268 8.65 -17.76 5.57
CA LEU A 268 9.72 -17.74 6.58
C LEU A 268 9.40 -18.62 7.79
N LEU A 269 8.12 -18.69 8.18
CA LEU A 269 7.67 -19.46 9.34
C LEU A 269 7.83 -20.98 9.15
N PHE A 270 7.93 -21.43 7.90
CA PHE A 270 7.98 -22.83 7.51
C PHE A 270 9.22 -23.16 6.66
N GLU A 271 10.31 -22.40 6.85
CA GLU A 271 11.59 -22.63 6.18
C GLU A 271 11.45 -22.75 4.65
N LYS A 272 10.47 -22.03 4.06
CA LYS A 272 10.17 -21.99 2.63
C LYS A 272 9.86 -23.38 2.01
N CYS A 273 9.26 -24.30 2.76
CA CYS A 273 9.02 -25.69 2.34
C CYS A 273 8.15 -25.83 1.06
N HIS A 274 7.35 -24.81 0.70
CA HIS A 274 6.62 -24.72 -0.58
C HIS A 274 7.27 -23.77 -1.59
N GLY A 275 8.50 -23.34 -1.34
CA GLY A 275 9.24 -22.34 -2.13
C GLY A 275 9.07 -20.92 -1.61
N GLU A 276 10.01 -20.05 -1.98
CA GLU A 276 10.00 -18.66 -1.57
C GLU A 276 8.82 -17.90 -2.19
N LEU A 277 8.22 -17.01 -1.41
CA LEU A 277 7.20 -16.07 -1.87
C LEU A 277 7.88 -14.81 -2.42
N PRO A 278 7.60 -14.43 -3.68
CA PRO A 278 8.22 -13.28 -4.30
C PRO A 278 7.60 -11.96 -3.82
N TYR A 279 8.46 -10.97 -3.64
CA TYR A 279 8.11 -9.58 -3.33
C TYR A 279 8.92 -8.63 -4.19
N ILE A 280 8.36 -7.47 -4.46
CA ILE A 280 9.11 -6.35 -5.01
C ILE A 280 9.29 -5.29 -3.93
N GLY A 281 10.53 -4.87 -3.76
CA GLY A 281 10.91 -3.78 -2.87
C GLY A 281 11.08 -2.46 -3.60
N ARG A 282 11.66 -1.50 -2.87
CA ARG A 282 12.03 -0.18 -3.39
C ARG A 282 13.37 0.22 -2.80
N ASP A 283 14.23 0.78 -3.63
CA ASP A 283 15.36 1.57 -3.18
C ASP A 283 14.95 3.04 -3.20
N LEU A 284 15.26 3.75 -2.13
CA LEU A 284 14.86 5.14 -1.95
C LEU A 284 16.10 6.02 -1.92
N HIS A 285 16.20 6.92 -2.89
CA HIS A 285 17.29 7.89 -2.98
C HIS A 285 16.80 9.27 -2.56
N ALA A 286 17.31 9.77 -1.43
CA ALA A 286 16.94 11.07 -0.88
C ALA A 286 17.88 12.17 -1.38
N ILE A 287 17.31 13.28 -1.84
CA ILE A 287 18.04 14.45 -2.36
C ILE A 287 17.46 15.70 -1.69
N VAL A 288 18.33 16.55 -1.14
CA VAL A 288 17.94 17.89 -0.66
C VAL A 288 18.22 18.92 -1.74
N LEU A 289 17.21 19.65 -2.14
CA LEU A 289 17.27 20.69 -3.17
C LEU A 289 17.30 22.06 -2.51
N PRO A 290 18.09 23.04 -3.08
CA PRO A 290 18.22 24.38 -2.54
C PRO A 290 17.06 25.30 -2.96
N VAL A 291 15.84 24.80 -2.88
CA VAL A 291 14.60 25.52 -3.17
C VAL A 291 13.57 25.21 -2.09
N GLU A 292 12.64 26.11 -1.85
CA GLU A 292 11.62 25.91 -0.82
C GLU A 292 10.67 24.76 -1.17
N PHE A 293 10.25 24.66 -2.43
CA PHE A 293 9.43 23.57 -2.97
C PHE A 293 9.92 23.17 -4.35
N ALA A 294 9.91 21.87 -4.64
CA ALA A 294 10.27 21.31 -5.94
C ALA A 294 9.04 21.04 -6.82
N LEU A 295 7.90 20.72 -6.20
CA LEU A 295 6.65 20.40 -6.89
C LEU A 295 5.61 21.50 -6.71
N PRO A 296 4.61 21.63 -7.59
CA PRO A 296 3.48 22.57 -7.43
C PRO A 296 2.79 22.45 -6.06
N LYS A 297 2.07 23.50 -5.65
CA LYS A 297 1.54 23.65 -4.28
C LYS A 297 0.83 22.40 -3.76
N ASP A 298 -0.09 21.83 -4.52
CA ASP A 298 -0.96 20.75 -4.10
C ASP A 298 -0.48 19.36 -4.60
N VAL A 299 0.67 19.32 -5.29
CA VAL A 299 1.29 18.09 -5.80
C VAL A 299 2.27 17.53 -4.78
N TYR A 300 1.99 16.35 -4.27
CA TYR A 300 2.78 15.70 -3.23
C TYR A 300 3.81 14.73 -3.81
N PHE A 301 3.49 14.11 -4.92
CA PHE A 301 4.41 13.29 -5.68
C PHE A 301 4.01 13.17 -7.16
N VAL A 302 4.99 12.76 -7.96
CA VAL A 302 4.86 12.58 -9.40
C VAL A 302 5.23 11.16 -9.75
N TYR A 303 4.37 10.49 -10.52
CA TYR A 303 4.69 9.22 -11.15
C TYR A 303 5.45 9.45 -12.46
N TYR A 304 6.30 8.51 -12.84
CA TYR A 304 7.02 8.50 -14.10
C TYR A 304 6.65 7.25 -14.90
N ALA A 305 5.87 7.45 -15.96
CA ALA A 305 5.28 6.35 -16.72
C ALA A 305 6.18 5.82 -17.84
N GLY A 306 7.28 6.49 -18.16
CA GLY A 306 8.18 6.17 -19.25
C GLY A 306 9.33 5.23 -18.88
N ALA A 307 10.44 5.34 -19.64
CA ALA A 307 11.64 4.50 -19.55
C ALA A 307 12.55 4.80 -18.35
N GLU A 308 12.28 5.84 -17.58
CA GLU A 308 13.06 6.18 -16.38
C GLU A 308 13.08 5.00 -15.40
N LYS A 309 14.23 4.76 -14.78
CA LYS A 309 14.38 3.63 -13.85
C LYS A 309 13.59 3.78 -12.55
N PHE A 310 13.23 5.00 -12.18
CA PHE A 310 12.42 5.28 -11.00
C PHE A 310 10.92 5.38 -11.36
N THR A 311 10.08 5.06 -10.40
CA THR A 311 8.62 5.05 -10.57
C THR A 311 7.96 6.31 -10.02
N ARG A 312 8.60 6.97 -9.05
CA ARG A 312 7.98 8.10 -8.35
C ARG A 312 9.03 9.04 -7.77
N VAL A 313 8.71 10.32 -7.80
CA VAL A 313 9.40 11.38 -7.04
C VAL A 313 8.42 11.93 -6.01
N THR A 314 8.80 11.93 -4.73
CA THR A 314 7.96 12.39 -3.61
C THR A 314 8.60 13.60 -2.94
N GLU A 315 7.83 14.67 -2.70
CA GLU A 315 8.23 15.82 -1.88
C GLU A 315 7.60 15.74 -0.48
N TYR A 316 8.39 15.31 0.51
CA TYR A 316 7.89 15.03 1.85
C TYR A 316 7.43 16.27 2.62
N LYS A 317 7.96 17.44 2.31
CA LYS A 317 7.54 18.70 2.92
C LYS A 317 6.03 18.97 2.77
N LYS A 318 5.42 18.47 1.69
CA LYS A 318 3.97 18.53 1.46
C LYS A 318 3.17 17.77 2.51
N PHE A 319 3.70 16.62 2.95
CA PHE A 319 3.11 15.80 4.01
C PHE A 319 3.42 16.38 5.39
N THR A 320 4.69 16.62 5.68
CA THR A 320 5.18 16.96 7.03
C THR A 320 4.98 18.41 7.42
N LEU A 321 4.73 19.30 6.46
CA LEU A 321 4.70 20.76 6.62
C LEU A 321 5.97 21.32 7.28
N HIS A 322 7.09 20.62 7.12
CA HIS A 322 8.39 21.04 7.64
C HIS A 322 8.82 22.38 7.04
N LYS A 323 9.17 23.33 7.91
CA LYS A 323 9.57 24.67 7.50
C LYS A 323 11.09 24.74 7.32
N ALA A 324 11.54 24.92 6.09
CA ALA A 324 12.95 25.08 5.72
C ALA A 324 13.06 25.80 4.37
N PRO A 325 14.15 26.54 4.10
CA PRO A 325 14.39 27.14 2.78
C PRO A 325 14.76 26.12 1.70
N THR A 326 15.01 24.89 2.10
CA THR A 326 15.32 23.74 1.24
C THR A 326 14.19 22.73 1.28
N THR A 327 14.15 21.81 0.32
CA THR A 327 13.17 20.70 0.32
C THR A 327 13.85 19.36 0.06
N LEU A 328 13.29 18.30 0.65
CA LEU A 328 13.72 16.92 0.39
C LEU A 328 12.76 16.27 -0.57
N VAL A 329 13.33 15.72 -1.65
CA VAL A 329 12.63 14.82 -2.57
C VAL A 329 13.27 13.43 -2.52
N THR A 330 12.49 12.40 -2.80
CA THR A 330 13.01 11.04 -2.95
C THR A 330 12.64 10.47 -4.30
N LEU A 331 13.56 9.70 -4.89
CA LEU A 331 13.31 8.86 -6.05
C LEU A 331 13.11 7.43 -5.57
N GLU A 332 12.04 6.78 -6.02
CA GLU A 332 11.74 5.39 -5.73
C GLU A 332 12.09 4.50 -6.92
N ILE A 333 13.05 3.61 -6.74
CA ILE A 333 13.49 2.64 -7.76
C ILE A 333 13.03 1.24 -7.33
N PRO A 334 12.30 0.49 -8.18
CA PRO A 334 11.94 -0.89 -7.89
C PRO A 334 13.17 -1.77 -7.68
N SER A 335 13.13 -2.68 -6.71
CA SER A 335 14.26 -3.49 -6.31
C SER A 335 13.79 -4.86 -5.79
N LYS A 336 14.60 -5.90 -5.99
CA LYS A 336 14.39 -7.24 -5.42
C LYS A 336 15.05 -7.43 -4.05
N GLN A 337 15.73 -6.40 -3.53
CA GLN A 337 16.51 -6.52 -2.28
C GLN A 337 15.66 -6.45 -1.01
N SER A 338 14.43 -5.94 -1.09
CA SER A 338 13.53 -5.80 0.05
C SER A 338 12.12 -6.31 -0.25
N LYS A 339 11.42 -6.78 0.79
CA LYS A 339 10.10 -7.40 0.67
C LYS A 339 9.00 -6.41 1.12
N TYR A 340 8.53 -5.53 0.20
CA TYR A 340 7.46 -4.58 0.50
C TYR A 340 6.11 -4.94 -0.10
N TYR A 341 6.11 -5.38 -1.36
CA TYR A 341 4.90 -5.63 -2.14
C TYR A 341 4.86 -7.08 -2.61
N PRO A 342 3.95 -7.90 -2.09
CA PRO A 342 3.67 -9.22 -2.63
C PRO A 342 3.38 -9.14 -4.12
N LEU A 343 3.92 -10.06 -4.90
CA LEU A 343 3.70 -10.07 -6.34
C LEU A 343 2.26 -10.51 -6.64
N PRO A 344 1.45 -9.72 -7.37
CA PRO A 344 0.04 -10.00 -7.58
C PRO A 344 -0.18 -11.03 -8.71
N ILE A 345 0.21 -12.26 -8.45
CA ILE A 345 0.10 -13.41 -9.35
C ILE A 345 -0.65 -14.52 -8.63
N GLU A 346 -1.70 -15.07 -9.26
CA GLU A 346 -2.58 -16.08 -8.64
C GLU A 346 -1.82 -17.35 -8.24
N SER A 347 -0.83 -17.80 -9.02
CA SER A 347 0.00 -18.95 -8.65
C SER A 347 0.81 -18.68 -7.38
N GLU A 348 1.26 -17.46 -7.15
CA GLU A 348 1.99 -17.08 -5.94
C GLU A 348 1.05 -16.94 -4.74
N LYS A 349 -0.17 -16.44 -4.94
CA LYS A 349 -1.23 -16.45 -3.92
C LYS A 349 -1.63 -17.88 -3.54
N ALA A 350 -1.75 -18.77 -4.52
CA ALA A 350 -2.00 -20.20 -4.27
C ALA A 350 -0.85 -20.87 -3.50
N LYS A 351 0.41 -20.47 -3.75
CA LYS A 351 1.57 -20.89 -2.96
C LYS A 351 1.49 -20.34 -1.52
N ALA A 352 1.15 -19.07 -1.34
CA ALA A 352 0.96 -18.47 -0.02
C ALA A 352 -0.16 -19.19 0.77
N LYS A 353 -1.26 -19.55 0.09
CA LYS A 353 -2.34 -20.32 0.70
C LYS A 353 -1.86 -21.64 1.33
N LYS A 354 -0.92 -22.35 0.70
CA LYS A 354 -0.37 -23.58 1.29
C LYS A 354 0.29 -23.33 2.65
N TYR A 355 0.94 -22.18 2.83
CA TYR A 355 1.52 -21.78 4.12
C TYR A 355 0.45 -21.42 5.14
N PHE A 356 -0.61 -20.73 4.72
CA PHE A 356 -1.73 -20.43 5.61
C PHE A 356 -2.46 -21.67 6.07
N ASP A 357 -2.64 -22.65 5.18
CA ASP A 357 -3.29 -23.94 5.51
C ASP A 357 -2.46 -24.78 6.52
N MET A 358 -1.17 -24.50 6.69
CA MET A 358 -0.30 -25.12 7.70
C MET A 358 -0.35 -24.41 9.07
N MET A 359 -0.96 -23.23 9.16
CA MET A 359 -1.03 -22.50 10.42
C MET A 359 -2.10 -23.09 11.33
N PRO A 360 -1.77 -23.47 12.56
CA PRO A 360 -2.75 -24.00 13.50
C PRO A 360 -3.61 -22.87 14.09
N GLU A 361 -4.67 -23.25 14.78
CA GLU A 361 -5.43 -22.32 15.61
C GLU A 361 -4.51 -21.56 16.58
N GLY A 362 -4.80 -20.27 16.78
CA GLY A 362 -3.98 -19.37 17.60
C GLY A 362 -2.76 -18.79 16.86
N VAL A 363 -2.62 -19.04 15.56
CA VAL A 363 -1.62 -18.36 14.70
C VAL A 363 -2.36 -17.48 13.70
N PHE A 364 -2.11 -16.17 13.77
CA PHE A 364 -2.77 -15.15 12.96
C PHE A 364 -1.76 -14.45 12.05
N SER A 365 -2.17 -14.08 10.84
CA SER A 365 -1.36 -13.29 9.91
C SER A 365 -1.97 -11.91 9.70
N VAL A 366 -1.20 -10.85 9.93
CA VAL A 366 -1.65 -9.45 9.91
C VAL A 366 -0.74 -8.59 9.05
N GLY A 367 -1.31 -7.61 8.39
CA GLY A 367 -0.59 -6.65 7.57
C GLY A 367 -0.20 -7.20 6.19
N ARG A 368 0.34 -6.33 5.34
CA ARG A 368 0.64 -6.63 3.94
C ARG A 368 1.54 -7.86 3.75
N ALA A 369 2.65 -7.91 4.46
CA ALA A 369 3.58 -9.02 4.33
C ALA A 369 3.03 -10.31 4.97
N GLY A 370 2.41 -10.21 6.14
CA GLY A 370 1.84 -11.36 6.84
C GLY A 370 0.69 -12.03 6.08
N SER A 371 -0.19 -11.24 5.47
CA SER A 371 -1.33 -11.75 4.69
C SER A 371 -0.98 -12.07 3.22
N TYR A 372 0.22 -11.73 2.77
CA TYR A 372 0.63 -11.84 1.37
C TYR A 372 -0.35 -11.18 0.40
N LEU A 373 -0.84 -9.98 0.74
CA LEU A 373 -1.79 -9.19 -0.06
C LEU A 373 -1.22 -7.81 -0.38
N TYR A 374 -1.22 -7.44 -1.66
CA TYR A 374 -0.70 -6.15 -2.11
C TYR A 374 -1.52 -4.96 -1.60
N ASN A 375 -2.83 -5.09 -1.60
CA ASN A 375 -3.80 -4.04 -1.31
C ASN A 375 -4.04 -3.76 0.18
N VAL A 376 -3.19 -4.27 1.06
CA VAL A 376 -3.28 -4.01 2.51
C VAL A 376 -2.47 -2.75 2.85
N ASP A 377 -3.16 -1.68 3.20
CA ASP A 377 -2.57 -0.42 3.66
C ASP A 377 -2.60 -0.29 5.21
N ILE A 378 -2.28 0.89 5.72
CA ILE A 378 -2.21 1.13 7.18
C ILE A 378 -3.57 0.90 7.84
N ASP A 379 -4.64 1.35 7.22
CA ASP A 379 -6.01 1.21 7.73
C ASP A 379 -6.48 -0.25 7.73
N ASP A 380 -6.24 -1.00 6.66
CA ASP A 380 -6.50 -2.45 6.63
C ASP A 380 -5.69 -3.18 7.70
N THR A 381 -4.45 -2.75 7.90
CA THR A 381 -3.59 -3.33 8.94
C THR A 381 -4.17 -3.13 10.35
N ILE A 382 -4.72 -1.94 10.64
CA ILE A 382 -5.43 -1.66 11.89
C ILE A 382 -6.66 -2.56 12.00
N ARG A 383 -7.44 -2.69 10.93
CA ARG A 383 -8.63 -3.53 10.87
C ARG A 383 -8.29 -5.00 11.12
N HIS A 384 -7.25 -5.56 10.47
CA HIS A 384 -6.77 -6.92 10.73
C HIS A 384 -6.40 -7.13 12.20
N ALA A 385 -5.72 -6.17 12.82
CA ALA A 385 -5.39 -6.26 14.24
C ALA A 385 -6.62 -6.23 15.16
N MET A 386 -7.63 -5.42 14.83
CA MET A 386 -8.92 -5.39 15.53
C MET A 386 -9.69 -6.71 15.36
N GLU A 387 -9.68 -7.31 14.18
CA GLU A 387 -10.33 -8.60 13.90
C GLU A 387 -9.70 -9.73 14.74
N VAL A 388 -8.36 -9.75 14.86
CA VAL A 388 -7.67 -10.70 15.75
C VAL A 388 -8.10 -10.50 17.20
N ARG A 389 -8.12 -9.24 17.69
CA ARG A 389 -8.62 -8.93 19.04
C ARG A 389 -10.03 -9.47 19.27
N ASP A 390 -10.93 -9.26 18.31
CA ASP A 390 -12.34 -9.64 18.46
C ASP A 390 -12.52 -11.15 18.43
N GLN A 391 -11.72 -11.89 17.66
CA GLN A 391 -11.66 -13.36 17.74
C GLN A 391 -11.15 -13.89 19.09
N LEU A 392 -10.28 -13.14 19.76
CA LEU A 392 -9.71 -13.54 21.05
C LEU A 392 -10.63 -13.20 22.25
N LYS A 393 -11.71 -12.41 22.03
CA LYS A 393 -12.75 -12.14 23.05
C LYS A 393 -13.75 -13.27 23.19
N SER A 394 -13.91 -14.06 22.12
CA SER A 394 -14.82 -15.21 22.06
C SER A 394 -14.18 -16.43 22.71
#